data_bd02235eb4087972154d136458a89c42
#
_entry.id   bd02235eb4087972154d136458a89c42
#
_cell.length_a   1.000
_cell.length_b   1.000
_cell.length_c   1.000
_cell.angle_alpha   90.00
_cell.angle_beta   90.00
_cell.angle_gamma   90.00
#
_symmetry.space_group_name_H-M   'P 1'
#
loop_
_entity.id
_entity.type
_entity.pdbx_description
1 polymer ?
#
loop_
_entity_poly.entity_id
_entity_poly.type
_entity_poly.pdbx_seq_one_letter_code
_entity_poly.pdbx_strand_id
1 'polypeptide(L)'
;MHYDKAQGVAELAALAGMSLSVFKRRFAEHFNDSVYHWMMRQKALKIFSDIRDGEDSTKALMNKYGFRHYTQFSRFCKNYLQATPAQLIASIKEG
;
A
#
# COMPACT_ATOMS: atom_id res chain seq x y z
N MET A 1 -4.03 7.28 10.49
CA MET A 1 -2.98 6.31 10.84
C MET A 1 -1.87 6.41 9.81
N HIS A 2 -0.65 6.57 10.28
CA HIS A 2 0.51 6.60 9.40
C HIS A 2 1.00 5.20 9.13
N TYR A 3 1.29 4.93 7.88
CA TYR A 3 1.81 3.65 7.47
C TYR A 3 3.33 3.73 7.46
N ASP A 4 3.95 3.31 8.55
CA ASP A 4 5.40 3.33 8.69
C ASP A 4 5.97 1.99 8.20
N LYS A 5 6.72 2.04 7.11
CA LYS A 5 7.34 0.88 6.50
C LYS A 5 8.24 0.11 7.47
N ALA A 6 9.13 0.82 8.16
CA ALA A 6 10.08 0.18 9.07
C ALA A 6 9.37 -0.47 10.24
N GLN A 7 8.38 0.20 10.81
CA GLN A 7 7.61 -0.31 11.94
C GLN A 7 6.77 -1.52 11.52
N GLY A 8 6.10 -1.44 10.37
CA GLY A 8 5.26 -2.54 9.89
C GLY A 8 6.05 -3.82 9.63
N VAL A 9 7.23 -3.71 9.01
CA VAL A 9 8.08 -4.87 8.75
C VAL A 9 8.62 -5.45 10.05
N ALA A 10 9.03 -4.59 11.00
CA ALA A 10 9.52 -5.04 12.30
C ALA A 10 8.44 -5.78 13.08
N GLU A 11 7.19 -5.30 13.04
CA GLU A 11 6.07 -5.96 13.70
C GLU A 11 5.81 -7.36 13.12
N LEU A 12 5.85 -7.49 11.80
CA LEU A 12 5.68 -8.79 11.15
C LEU A 12 6.79 -9.76 11.54
N ALA A 13 8.03 -9.28 11.59
CA ALA A 13 9.17 -10.11 12.00
C ALA A 13 8.99 -10.58 13.45
N ALA A 14 8.57 -9.69 14.33
CA ALA A 14 8.33 -10.03 15.73
C ALA A 14 7.22 -11.07 15.88
N LEU A 15 6.14 -10.94 15.14
CA LEU A 15 5.04 -11.92 15.14
C LEU A 15 5.50 -13.28 14.66
N ALA A 16 6.43 -13.32 13.71
CA ALA A 16 7.00 -14.56 13.21
C ALA A 16 8.09 -15.14 14.11
N GLY A 17 8.46 -14.44 15.18
CA GLY A 17 9.53 -14.88 16.09
C GLY A 17 10.91 -14.83 15.45
N MET A 18 11.14 -13.93 14.50
CA MET A 18 12.37 -13.81 13.75
C MET A 18 13.01 -12.44 13.92
N SER A 19 14.34 -12.37 13.77
CA SER A 19 14.98 -11.07 13.60
C SER A 19 14.55 -10.46 12.27
N LEU A 20 14.65 -9.13 12.17
CA LEU A 20 14.26 -8.42 10.97
C LEU A 20 15.01 -8.92 9.73
N SER A 21 16.32 -9.13 9.86
CA SER A 21 17.16 -9.60 8.75
C SER A 21 16.75 -10.99 8.26
N VAL A 22 16.52 -11.91 9.19
CA VAL A 22 16.10 -13.26 8.86
C VAL A 22 14.72 -13.26 8.24
N PHE A 23 13.80 -12.47 8.78
CA PHE A 23 12.44 -12.36 8.26
C PHE A 23 12.44 -11.87 6.81
N LYS A 24 13.17 -10.79 6.53
CA LYS A 24 13.25 -10.23 5.17
C LYS A 24 13.81 -11.25 4.17
N ARG A 25 14.86 -11.98 4.58
CA ARG A 25 15.47 -12.96 3.71
C ARG A 25 14.51 -14.12 3.40
N ARG A 26 13.87 -14.66 4.43
CA ARG A 26 12.94 -15.79 4.26
C ARG A 26 11.70 -15.37 3.46
N PHE A 27 11.23 -14.14 3.69
CA PHE A 27 10.09 -13.63 2.94
C PHE A 27 10.43 -13.55 1.46
N ALA A 28 11.59 -12.98 1.11
CA ALA A 28 12.01 -12.85 -0.28
C ALA A 28 12.17 -14.20 -0.96
N GLU A 29 12.71 -15.18 -0.26
CA GLU A 29 12.87 -16.54 -0.79
C GLU A 29 11.53 -17.22 -1.05
N HIS A 30 10.58 -17.07 -0.12
CA HIS A 30 9.28 -17.74 -0.19
C HIS A 30 8.33 -17.08 -1.19
N PHE A 31 8.27 -15.76 -1.20
CA PHE A 31 7.32 -15.00 -2.01
C PHE A 31 7.94 -14.41 -3.28
N ASN A 32 9.23 -14.62 -3.47
CA ASN A 32 9.98 -14.10 -4.61
C ASN A 32 9.84 -12.56 -4.74
N ASP A 33 9.77 -11.88 -3.59
CA ASP A 33 9.58 -10.44 -3.52
C ASP A 33 10.04 -9.94 -2.17
N SER A 34 10.35 -8.64 -2.08
CA SER A 34 10.68 -8.04 -0.79
C SER A 34 9.41 -7.86 0.04
N VAL A 35 9.55 -7.95 1.36
CA VAL A 35 8.42 -7.71 2.26
C VAL A 35 7.89 -6.29 2.10
N TYR A 36 8.76 -5.33 1.77
CA TYR A 36 8.35 -3.95 1.54
C TYR A 36 7.39 -3.86 0.35
N HIS A 37 7.74 -4.43 -0.79
CA HIS A 37 6.89 -4.41 -1.96
C HIS A 37 5.58 -5.15 -1.73
N TRP A 38 5.64 -6.27 -1.02
CA TRP A 38 4.42 -7.00 -0.65
C TRP A 38 3.48 -6.11 0.17
N MET A 39 4.02 -5.42 1.19
CA MET A 39 3.24 -4.51 2.04
C MET A 39 2.66 -3.35 1.23
N MET A 40 3.44 -2.81 0.30
CA MET A 40 2.97 -1.72 -0.55
C MET A 40 1.84 -2.18 -1.47
N ARG A 41 1.93 -3.39 -2.00
CA ARG A 41 0.84 -3.95 -2.80
C ARG A 41 -0.42 -4.16 -1.97
N GLN A 42 -0.30 -4.63 -0.72
CA GLN A 42 -1.45 -4.76 0.16
C GLN A 42 -2.08 -3.41 0.46
N LYS A 43 -1.26 -2.39 0.68
CA LYS A 43 -1.74 -1.01 0.86
C LYS A 43 -2.48 -0.52 -0.38
N ALA A 44 -1.94 -0.77 -1.56
CA ALA A 44 -2.58 -0.38 -2.82
C ALA A 44 -3.93 -1.06 -3.01
N LEU A 45 -4.03 -2.34 -2.68
CA LEU A 45 -5.29 -3.09 -2.76
C LEU A 45 -6.33 -2.54 -1.78
N LYS A 46 -5.92 -2.11 -0.60
CA LYS A 46 -6.82 -1.46 0.35
C LYS A 46 -7.33 -0.13 -0.19
N ILE A 47 -6.47 0.66 -0.81
CA ILE A 47 -6.86 1.92 -1.45
C ILE A 47 -7.89 1.64 -2.55
N PHE A 48 -7.64 0.67 -3.41
CA PHE A 48 -8.57 0.28 -4.46
C PHE A 48 -9.90 -0.16 -3.88
N SER A 49 -9.87 -0.96 -2.82
CA SER A 49 -11.08 -1.42 -2.15
C SER A 49 -11.92 -0.26 -1.60
N ASP A 50 -11.26 0.73 -0.98
CA ASP A 50 -11.94 1.91 -0.47
C ASP A 50 -12.63 2.69 -1.59
N ILE A 51 -11.94 2.86 -2.73
CA ILE A 51 -12.53 3.55 -3.89
C ILE A 51 -13.72 2.76 -4.43
N ARG A 52 -13.58 1.47 -4.55
CA ARG A 52 -14.66 0.59 -5.02
C ARG A 52 -15.88 0.67 -4.09
N ASP A 53 -15.65 0.81 -2.80
CA ASP A 53 -16.71 0.88 -1.80
C ASP A 53 -17.32 2.28 -1.67
N GLY A 54 -16.87 3.23 -2.48
CA GLY A 54 -17.52 4.53 -2.59
C GLY A 54 -16.68 5.73 -2.15
N GLU A 55 -15.46 5.54 -1.69
CA GLU A 55 -14.62 6.68 -1.32
C GLU A 55 -14.12 7.38 -2.58
N ASP A 56 -14.58 8.59 -2.81
CA ASP A 56 -14.21 9.37 -3.99
C ASP A 56 -13.37 10.61 -3.65
N SER A 57 -12.99 10.78 -2.39
CA SER A 57 -12.15 11.90 -1.97
C SER A 57 -10.68 11.48 -1.94
N THR A 58 -9.89 12.05 -2.86
CA THR A 58 -8.44 11.80 -2.86
C THR A 58 -7.80 12.30 -1.57
N LYS A 59 -8.30 13.42 -1.03
CA LYS A 59 -7.78 13.96 0.22
C LYS A 59 -8.02 13.01 1.39
N ALA A 60 -9.20 12.42 1.47
CA ALA A 60 -9.52 11.45 2.53
C ALA A 60 -8.64 10.20 2.42
N LEU A 61 -8.42 9.70 1.20
CA LEU A 61 -7.54 8.57 0.97
C LEU A 61 -6.10 8.89 1.35
N MET A 62 -5.61 10.07 0.96
CA MET A 62 -4.26 10.51 1.32
C MET A 62 -4.07 10.56 2.83
N ASN A 63 -5.03 11.14 3.54
CA ASN A 63 -4.98 11.23 5.00
C ASN A 63 -5.01 9.86 5.65
N LYS A 64 -5.87 8.98 5.16
CA LYS A 64 -6.01 7.63 5.71
C LYS A 64 -4.74 6.80 5.56
N TYR A 65 -4.06 6.94 4.42
CA TYR A 65 -2.90 6.11 4.10
C TYR A 65 -1.56 6.82 4.27
N GLY A 66 -1.56 8.04 4.83
CA GLY A 66 -0.35 8.73 5.23
C GLY A 66 0.42 9.42 4.10
N PHE A 67 -0.27 9.79 3.03
CA PHE A 67 0.34 10.56 1.95
C PHE A 67 0.17 12.05 2.20
N ARG A 68 1.27 12.79 2.17
CA ARG A 68 1.27 14.24 2.40
C ARG A 68 1.07 15.04 1.11
N HIS A 69 1.52 14.50 -0.02
CA HIS A 69 1.49 15.19 -1.30
C HIS A 69 0.80 14.34 -2.34
N TYR A 70 -0.07 14.99 -3.13
CA TYR A 70 -0.81 14.30 -4.18
C TYR A 70 0.12 13.63 -5.19
N THR A 71 1.24 14.26 -5.53
CA THR A 71 2.21 13.70 -6.46
C THR A 71 2.72 12.32 -6.00
N GLN A 72 3.00 12.19 -4.70
CA GLN A 72 3.44 10.91 -4.14
C GLN A 72 2.33 9.86 -4.20
N PHE A 73 1.12 10.27 -3.85
CA PHE A 73 -0.03 9.38 -3.87
C PHE A 73 -0.33 8.92 -5.29
N SER A 74 -0.34 9.84 -6.25
CA SER A 74 -0.58 9.54 -7.66
C SER A 74 0.46 8.56 -8.20
N ARG A 75 1.73 8.81 -7.90
CA ARG A 75 2.82 7.93 -8.33
C ARG A 75 2.69 6.54 -7.71
N PHE A 76 2.34 6.46 -6.44
CA PHE A 76 2.12 5.19 -5.76
C PHE A 76 1.00 4.39 -6.43
N CYS A 77 -0.13 5.02 -6.69
CA CYS A 77 -1.26 4.35 -7.34
C CYS A 77 -0.89 3.91 -8.75
N LYS A 78 -0.18 4.74 -9.49
CA LYS A 78 0.24 4.38 -10.85
C LYS A 78 1.19 3.20 -10.85
N ASN A 79 2.12 3.14 -9.90
CA ASN A 79 3.08 2.05 -9.81
C ASN A 79 2.44 0.72 -9.41
N TYR A 80 1.48 0.73 -8.49
CA TYR A 80 0.93 -0.49 -7.95
C TYR A 80 -0.45 -0.86 -8.49
N LEU A 81 -1.23 0.12 -8.97
CA LEU A 81 -2.57 -0.11 -9.49
C LEU A 81 -2.71 0.26 -10.97
N GLN A 82 -1.63 0.69 -11.60
CA GLN A 82 -1.55 1.02 -13.04
C GLN A 82 -2.44 2.19 -13.45
N ALA A 83 -2.87 3.02 -12.49
CA ALA A 83 -3.71 4.18 -12.76
C ALA A 83 -3.56 5.21 -11.64
N THR A 84 -3.82 6.48 -11.95
CA THR A 84 -3.85 7.54 -10.94
C THR A 84 -5.11 7.43 -10.09
N PRO A 85 -5.14 8.05 -8.89
CA PRO A 85 -6.36 8.04 -8.07
C PRO A 85 -7.58 8.60 -8.81
N ALA A 86 -7.40 9.68 -9.57
CA ALA A 86 -8.50 10.26 -10.34
C ALA A 86 -9.01 9.30 -11.41
N GLN A 87 -8.12 8.60 -12.09
CA GLN A 87 -8.51 7.60 -13.09
C GLN A 87 -9.23 6.42 -12.46
N LEU A 88 -8.79 5.97 -11.30
CA LEU A 88 -9.44 4.86 -10.58
C LEU A 88 -10.84 5.24 -10.15
N ILE A 89 -11.01 6.45 -9.58
CA ILE A 89 -12.32 6.92 -9.15
C ILE A 89 -13.26 7.05 -10.35
N ALA A 90 -12.80 7.65 -11.44
CA ALA A 90 -13.60 7.82 -12.65
C ALA A 90 -14.01 6.47 -13.23
N SER A 91 -13.08 5.53 -13.31
CA SER A 91 -13.33 4.20 -13.86
C SER A 91 -14.39 3.44 -13.08
N ILE A 92 -14.36 3.52 -11.76
CA ILE A 92 -15.33 2.83 -10.91
C ILE A 92 -16.70 3.48 -11.01
N LYS A 93 -16.76 4.82 -11.09
CA LYS A 93 -18.03 5.53 -11.25
C LYS A 93 -18.70 5.26 -12.60
N GLU A 94 -17.91 5.06 -13.64
CA GLU A 94 -18.43 4.74 -14.97
C GLU A 94 -18.91 3.30 -15.08
N GLY A 95 -18.31 2.43 -14.28
CA GLY A 95 -18.62 1.02 -14.31
C GLY A 95 -19.77 0.67 -13.42
#